data_a063d30653282ce7fe1f618be0b7ff20
#
_entry.id   a063d30653282ce7fe1f618be0b7ff20
#
_cell.length_a   1.000
_cell.length_b   1.000
_cell.length_c   1.000
_cell.angle_alpha   90.00
_cell.angle_beta   90.00
_cell.angle_gamma   90.00
#
_symmetry.space_group_name_H-M   'P 1'
#
loop_
_entity.id
_entity.type
_entity.pdbx_description
1 polymer ?
#
loop_
_entity_poly.entity_id
_entity_poly.type
_entity_poly.pdbx_seq_one_letter_code
_entity_poly.pdbx_strand_id
1 'polypeptide(L)'
;MTINDLDKTIPNELPHSDYGAIATPTTPKSKQAIIYLCYDITPWVQLTRIQKYGGALLLFWPFAWSLTIAATALKLPLPTYLVYLGYCFVFANLLRSAGCIWNDILDRDLDRQVERTKNRPLASGAATVKGALVFLSIHLVFLVAMLEPLNTFARAVGLIAIFILPGLYPLMKRITYWPQAWLGLAMNAGVPLTWASLTGQCSSPDLVFFAGTWAWCIWYDTIYACQDKKDDVSAGIKSTAVLFDQYTKAILVFFGILTFGCFSAAGYLNGASYPYYFVTILGGITHFVWQLRGVNLDNPKSCWKMFASNAYSFGYIMWGGILIEYLMSVFL
;
A
#
# COMPACT_ATOMS: atom_id res chain seq x y z
N MET A 1 22.27 7.52 14.43
CA MET A 1 21.12 8.29 13.94
C MET A 1 20.10 8.35 15.07
N THR A 2 19.92 9.50 15.71
CA THR A 2 19.05 9.64 16.88
C THR A 2 17.59 9.80 16.41
N ILE A 3 16.63 9.47 17.30
CA ILE A 3 15.18 9.58 17.04
C ILE A 3 14.77 10.99 16.54
N ASN A 4 15.55 12.01 16.87
CA ASN A 4 15.35 13.39 16.40
C ASN A 4 15.73 13.62 14.92
N ASP A 5 16.53 12.75 14.32
CA ASP A 5 16.92 12.90 12.91
C ASP A 5 15.84 12.36 11.95
N LEU A 6 14.98 11.45 12.43
CA LEU A 6 13.82 10.96 11.67
C LEU A 6 12.74 12.03 11.47
N ASP A 7 12.65 13.00 12.37
CA ASP A 7 11.69 14.11 12.25
C ASP A 7 12.06 15.10 11.12
N LYS A 8 13.34 15.08 10.66
CA LYS A 8 13.83 15.95 9.58
C LYS A 8 13.73 15.33 8.19
N THR A 9 13.52 14.01 8.11
CA THR A 9 13.45 13.29 6.81
C THR A 9 12.02 12.99 6.35
N ILE A 10 11.01 13.23 7.19
CA ILE A 10 9.61 13.18 6.76
C ILE A 10 9.33 14.55 6.12
N PRO A 11 9.06 14.64 4.82
CA PRO A 11 8.71 15.91 4.21
C PRO A 11 7.47 16.47 4.91
N ASN A 12 7.63 17.60 5.60
CA ASN A 12 6.48 18.43 5.94
C ASN A 12 5.72 18.68 4.64
N GLU A 13 4.40 18.65 4.70
CA GLU A 13 3.56 19.05 3.57
C GLU A 13 4.18 20.28 2.93
N LEU A 14 4.39 20.23 1.62
CA LEU A 14 4.77 21.42 0.86
C LEU A 14 3.78 22.53 1.23
N PRO A 15 4.26 23.75 1.52
CA PRO A 15 3.40 24.87 1.91
C PRO A 15 2.30 24.99 0.88
N HIS A 16 1.09 25.30 1.36
CA HIS A 16 -0.01 25.71 0.51
C HIS A 16 0.51 26.84 -0.38
N SER A 17 0.81 26.54 -1.64
CA SER A 17 1.06 27.58 -2.62
C SER A 17 -0.28 28.26 -2.85
N ASP A 18 -0.42 29.47 -2.34
CA ASP A 18 -1.42 30.43 -2.80
C ASP A 18 -1.26 30.56 -4.31
N TYR A 19 -2.05 29.79 -5.06
CA TYR A 19 -2.22 30.09 -6.47
C TYR A 19 -3.10 31.34 -6.56
N GLY A 20 -2.45 32.47 -6.41
CA GLY A 20 -3.01 33.76 -6.75
C GLY A 20 -3.56 33.74 -8.17
N ALA A 21 -4.68 34.39 -8.37
CA ALA A 21 -5.36 34.54 -9.64
C ALA A 21 -4.34 34.87 -10.76
N ILE A 22 -4.15 33.91 -11.70
CA ILE A 22 -3.30 34.13 -12.87
C ILE A 22 -4.03 35.14 -13.77
N ALA A 23 -3.50 36.36 -13.83
CA ALA A 23 -3.87 37.33 -14.82
C ALA A 23 -3.67 36.72 -16.22
N THR A 24 -4.68 36.79 -17.07
CA THR A 24 -4.64 36.34 -18.45
C THR A 24 -3.55 37.10 -19.23
N PRO A 25 -2.51 36.44 -19.76
CA PRO A 25 -1.54 37.12 -20.59
C PRO A 25 -2.12 37.34 -21.98
N THR A 26 -2.21 38.60 -22.41
CA THR A 26 -2.50 38.94 -23.82
C THR A 26 -1.26 38.72 -24.67
N THR A 27 -1.07 37.48 -25.15
CA THR A 27 -0.03 37.13 -26.13
C THR A 27 -0.61 37.02 -27.54
N PRO A 28 0.14 37.45 -28.59
CA PRO A 28 -0.34 37.43 -29.97
C PRO A 28 -0.66 35.98 -30.45
N LYS A 29 -1.75 35.82 -31.17
CA LYS A 29 -2.33 34.54 -31.63
C LYS A 29 -1.38 33.61 -32.39
N SER A 30 -0.28 34.09 -32.95
CA SER A 30 0.71 33.27 -33.69
C SER A 30 1.69 32.52 -32.78
N LYS A 31 1.91 32.95 -31.54
CA LYS A 31 2.74 32.22 -30.57
C LYS A 31 1.93 31.22 -29.72
N GLN A 32 0.61 31.33 -29.67
CA GLN A 32 -0.27 30.42 -28.95
C GLN A 32 -0.37 29.04 -29.62
N ALA A 33 -0.21 28.95 -30.92
CA ALA A 33 -0.34 27.68 -31.65
C ALA A 33 0.79 26.66 -31.38
N ILE A 34 1.96 27.13 -30.92
CA ILE A 34 3.12 26.25 -30.64
C ILE A 34 3.14 25.76 -29.17
N ILE A 35 2.43 26.45 -28.28
CA ILE A 35 2.39 26.12 -26.83
C ILE A 35 1.38 24.99 -26.52
N TYR A 36 0.44 24.70 -27.43
CA TYR A 36 -0.61 23.69 -27.23
C TYR A 36 -0.19 22.24 -27.43
N LEU A 37 1.10 21.94 -27.64
CA LEU A 37 1.61 20.56 -27.78
C LEU A 37 2.36 20.02 -26.53
N CYS A 38 2.50 20.82 -25.49
CA CYS A 38 2.91 20.27 -24.19
C CYS A 38 1.66 19.81 -23.45
N TYR A 39 1.26 18.55 -23.64
CA TYR A 39 0.27 17.91 -22.75
C TYR A 39 0.76 18.05 -21.31
N ASP A 40 -0.02 18.73 -20.46
CA ASP A 40 0.25 18.74 -19.03
C ASP A 40 0.06 17.33 -18.50
N ILE A 41 1.17 16.64 -18.21
CA ILE A 41 1.18 15.27 -17.68
C ILE A 41 0.90 15.24 -16.17
N THR A 42 0.90 16.41 -15.51
CA THR A 42 0.74 16.51 -14.04
C THR A 42 -0.51 15.80 -13.52
N PRO A 43 -1.72 15.97 -14.11
CA PRO A 43 -2.90 15.26 -13.64
C PRO A 43 -2.77 13.74 -13.74
N TRP A 44 -2.10 13.23 -14.77
CA TRP A 44 -1.88 11.80 -14.99
C TRP A 44 -0.93 11.21 -13.96
N VAL A 45 0.18 11.91 -13.68
CA VAL A 45 1.11 11.55 -12.62
C VAL A 45 0.43 11.61 -11.25
N GLN A 46 -0.43 12.59 -11.00
CA GLN A 46 -1.22 12.67 -9.76
C GLN A 46 -2.20 11.49 -9.61
N LEU A 47 -2.82 11.01 -10.69
CA LEU A 47 -3.71 9.85 -10.65
C LEU A 47 -3.00 8.58 -10.19
N THR A 48 -1.72 8.39 -10.50
CA THR A 48 -0.94 7.23 -10.06
C THR A 48 -0.58 7.27 -8.58
N ARG A 49 -0.73 8.41 -7.90
CA ARG A 49 -0.30 8.64 -6.51
C ARG A 49 1.20 8.42 -6.27
N ILE A 50 2.04 8.48 -7.30
CA ILE A 50 3.49 8.26 -7.15
C ILE A 50 4.13 9.29 -6.21
N GLN A 51 3.57 10.50 -6.10
CA GLN A 51 4.02 11.51 -5.14
C GLN A 51 3.77 11.10 -3.67
N LYS A 52 2.78 10.24 -3.42
CA LYS A 52 2.47 9.69 -2.10
C LYS A 52 3.00 8.26 -1.99
N TYR A 53 4.31 8.12 -2.07
CA TYR A 53 5.01 6.86 -2.27
C TYR A 53 4.78 5.82 -1.15
N GLY A 54 4.46 6.25 0.08
CA GLY A 54 4.19 5.34 1.19
C GLY A 54 3.11 4.28 0.87
N GLY A 55 2.07 4.65 0.12
CA GLY A 55 1.06 3.68 -0.30
C GLY A 55 1.57 2.62 -1.29
N ALA A 56 2.54 2.98 -2.14
CA ALA A 56 3.20 2.03 -3.05
C ALA A 56 4.11 1.07 -2.26
N LEU A 57 4.83 1.59 -1.26
CA LEU A 57 5.64 0.76 -0.37
C LEU A 57 4.78 -0.22 0.45
N LEU A 58 3.64 0.21 1.00
CA LEU A 58 2.74 -0.67 1.75
C LEU A 58 2.25 -1.85 0.90
N LEU A 59 2.02 -1.64 -0.39
CA LEU A 59 1.67 -2.72 -1.33
C LEU A 59 2.89 -3.57 -1.72
N PHE A 60 4.07 -2.96 -1.86
CA PHE A 60 5.30 -3.65 -2.26
C PHE A 60 5.85 -4.59 -1.18
N TRP A 61 5.76 -4.20 0.11
CA TRP A 61 6.34 -4.99 1.20
C TRP A 61 5.89 -6.45 1.23
N PRO A 62 4.59 -6.79 1.13
CA PRO A 62 4.14 -8.17 1.09
C PRO A 62 4.78 -9.00 -0.02
N PHE A 63 4.97 -8.39 -1.21
CA PHE A 63 5.71 -9.04 -2.29
C PHE A 63 7.17 -9.28 -1.92
N ALA A 64 7.87 -8.25 -1.41
CA ALA A 64 9.27 -8.34 -1.07
C ALA A 64 9.53 -9.35 0.06
N TRP A 65 8.69 -9.37 1.08
CA TRP A 65 8.80 -10.31 2.20
C TRP A 65 8.58 -11.75 1.75
N SER A 66 7.48 -12.02 1.04
CA SER A 66 7.16 -13.36 0.54
C SER A 66 8.23 -13.86 -0.44
N LEU A 67 8.69 -12.99 -1.37
CA LEU A 67 9.79 -13.31 -2.28
C LEU A 67 11.04 -13.73 -1.50
N THR A 68 11.41 -12.97 -0.47
CA THR A 68 12.64 -13.21 0.28
C THR A 68 12.55 -14.51 1.09
N ILE A 69 11.37 -14.79 1.69
CA ILE A 69 11.11 -16.05 2.39
C ILE A 69 11.20 -17.23 1.41
N ALA A 70 10.54 -17.14 0.25
CA ALA A 70 10.59 -18.19 -0.77
C ALA A 70 12.00 -18.35 -1.35
N ALA A 71 12.74 -17.27 -1.56
CA ALA A 71 14.12 -17.30 -2.02
C ALA A 71 15.05 -18.00 -1.03
N THR A 72 14.82 -17.83 0.27
CA THR A 72 15.53 -18.56 1.34
C THR A 72 15.24 -20.07 1.24
N ALA A 73 13.98 -20.44 1.17
CA ALA A 73 13.57 -21.85 1.09
C ALA A 73 14.08 -22.57 -0.17
N LEU A 74 14.12 -21.87 -1.30
CA LEU A 74 14.56 -22.37 -2.59
C LEU A 74 16.05 -22.16 -2.87
N LYS A 75 16.78 -21.48 -1.96
CA LYS A 75 18.20 -21.07 -2.14
C LYS A 75 18.46 -20.39 -3.48
N LEU A 76 17.59 -19.44 -3.84
CA LEU A 76 17.71 -18.73 -5.11
C LEU A 76 19.04 -17.94 -5.18
N PRO A 77 19.76 -17.98 -6.30
CA PRO A 77 20.96 -17.16 -6.50
C PRO A 77 20.63 -15.66 -6.40
N LEU A 78 21.52 -14.87 -5.80
CA LEU A 78 21.33 -13.43 -5.59
C LEU A 78 20.94 -12.66 -6.88
N PRO A 79 21.57 -12.89 -8.06
CA PRO A 79 21.15 -12.18 -9.27
C PRO A 79 19.69 -12.47 -9.65
N THR A 80 19.23 -13.71 -9.54
CA THR A 80 17.83 -14.11 -9.81
C THR A 80 16.87 -13.45 -8.82
N TYR A 81 17.20 -13.46 -7.54
CA TYR A 81 16.44 -12.79 -6.50
C TYR A 81 16.26 -11.29 -6.78
N LEU A 82 17.34 -10.59 -7.17
CA LEU A 82 17.28 -9.16 -7.48
C LEU A 82 16.41 -8.86 -8.69
N VAL A 83 16.43 -9.69 -9.73
CA VAL A 83 15.55 -9.58 -10.89
C VAL A 83 14.09 -9.72 -10.46
N TYR A 84 13.77 -10.74 -9.65
CA TYR A 84 12.41 -10.96 -9.15
C TYR A 84 11.95 -9.86 -8.20
N LEU A 85 12.84 -9.31 -7.38
CA LEU A 85 12.54 -8.18 -6.52
C LEU A 85 12.18 -6.93 -7.35
N GLY A 86 12.95 -6.66 -8.41
CA GLY A 86 12.65 -5.59 -9.37
C GLY A 86 11.30 -5.81 -10.06
N TYR A 87 11.00 -7.05 -10.45
CA TYR A 87 9.70 -7.42 -11.03
C TYR A 87 8.54 -7.16 -10.07
N CYS A 88 8.65 -7.60 -8.82
CA CYS A 88 7.67 -7.35 -7.76
C CYS A 88 7.48 -5.85 -7.51
N PHE A 89 8.57 -5.08 -7.53
CA PHE A 89 8.52 -3.64 -7.36
C PHE A 89 7.72 -2.95 -8.48
N VAL A 90 7.99 -3.28 -9.73
CA VAL A 90 7.27 -2.72 -10.89
C VAL A 90 5.79 -3.13 -10.82
N PHE A 91 5.50 -4.42 -10.58
CA PHE A 91 4.14 -4.93 -10.48
C PHE A 91 3.34 -4.23 -9.38
N ALA A 92 3.89 -4.10 -8.17
CA ALA A 92 3.24 -3.44 -7.05
C ALA A 92 2.92 -1.95 -7.35
N ASN A 93 3.85 -1.23 -8.00
CA ASN A 93 3.64 0.17 -8.38
C ASN A 93 2.54 0.33 -9.45
N LEU A 94 2.52 -0.54 -10.47
CA LEU A 94 1.46 -0.54 -11.48
C LEU A 94 0.09 -0.91 -10.86
N LEU A 95 0.06 -1.93 -10.00
CA LEU A 95 -1.16 -2.35 -9.31
C LEU A 95 -1.71 -1.24 -8.40
N ARG A 96 -0.82 -0.58 -7.64
CA ARG A 96 -1.20 0.57 -6.82
C ARG A 96 -1.77 1.71 -7.65
N SER A 97 -1.12 2.03 -8.77
CA SER A 97 -1.57 3.08 -9.69
C SER A 97 -2.94 2.75 -10.27
N ALA A 98 -3.14 1.54 -10.77
CA ALA A 98 -4.43 1.07 -11.30
C ALA A 98 -5.55 1.17 -10.25
N GLY A 99 -5.29 0.70 -9.03
CA GLY A 99 -6.24 0.80 -7.92
C GLY A 99 -6.60 2.24 -7.57
N CYS A 100 -5.63 3.17 -7.59
CA CYS A 100 -5.89 4.59 -7.34
C CYS A 100 -6.73 5.23 -8.45
N ILE A 101 -6.41 4.96 -9.72
CA ILE A 101 -7.17 5.48 -10.86
C ILE A 101 -8.62 4.98 -10.79
N TRP A 102 -8.82 3.69 -10.53
CA TRP A 102 -10.14 3.09 -10.39
C TRP A 102 -10.95 3.72 -9.25
N ASN A 103 -10.32 3.87 -8.08
CA ASN A 103 -10.96 4.50 -6.93
C ASN A 103 -11.37 5.96 -7.23
N ASP A 104 -10.48 6.75 -7.86
CA ASP A 104 -10.78 8.14 -8.22
C ASP A 104 -11.92 8.25 -9.26
N ILE A 105 -12.06 7.26 -10.16
CA ILE A 105 -13.19 7.21 -11.11
C ILE A 105 -14.52 7.00 -10.37
N LEU A 106 -14.57 6.04 -9.44
CA LEU A 106 -15.78 5.70 -8.70
C LEU A 106 -16.17 6.73 -7.66
N ASP A 107 -15.20 7.33 -6.99
CA ASP A 107 -15.41 8.28 -5.89
C ASP A 107 -15.43 9.74 -6.38
N ARG A 108 -15.32 10.00 -7.69
CA ARG A 108 -15.21 11.37 -8.27
C ARG A 108 -16.17 12.39 -7.66
N ASP A 109 -17.45 12.04 -7.56
CA ASP A 109 -18.49 12.96 -7.12
C ASP A 109 -18.51 13.11 -5.58
N LEU A 110 -18.10 12.08 -4.85
CA LEU A 110 -17.86 12.15 -3.40
C LEU A 110 -16.60 12.97 -3.09
N ASP A 111 -15.53 12.77 -3.83
CA ASP A 111 -14.26 13.50 -3.69
C ASP A 111 -14.42 15.02 -3.83
N ARG A 112 -15.36 15.47 -4.66
CA ARG A 112 -15.70 16.90 -4.83
C ARG A 112 -16.25 17.54 -3.55
N GLN A 113 -16.86 16.75 -2.68
CA GLN A 113 -17.52 17.23 -1.47
C GLN A 113 -16.59 17.25 -0.25
N VAL A 114 -15.41 16.61 -0.35
CA VAL A 114 -14.46 16.47 0.75
C VAL A 114 -13.26 17.41 0.52
N GLU A 115 -12.97 18.27 1.50
CA GLU A 115 -11.92 19.28 1.43
C GLU A 115 -10.55 18.71 1.01
N ARG A 116 -10.18 17.55 1.59
CA ARG A 116 -8.91 16.87 1.32
C ARG A 116 -8.79 16.32 -0.10
N THR A 117 -9.90 16.00 -0.75
CA THR A 117 -9.94 15.27 -2.04
C THR A 117 -10.52 16.06 -3.21
N LYS A 118 -11.13 17.20 -2.98
CA LYS A 118 -11.73 18.07 -4.01
C LYS A 118 -10.76 18.46 -5.14
N ASN A 119 -9.47 18.52 -4.84
CA ASN A 119 -8.41 18.88 -5.79
C ASN A 119 -7.83 17.66 -6.55
N ARG A 120 -8.37 16.46 -6.36
CA ARG A 120 -7.98 15.29 -7.16
C ARG A 120 -8.28 15.54 -8.65
N PRO A 121 -7.46 15.00 -9.58
CA PRO A 121 -7.60 15.32 -11.01
C PRO A 121 -8.99 15.07 -11.59
N LEU A 122 -9.67 13.99 -11.19
CA LEU A 122 -11.03 13.70 -11.67
C LEU A 122 -12.10 14.53 -10.95
N ALA A 123 -11.92 14.80 -9.66
CA ALA A 123 -12.83 15.62 -8.88
C ALA A 123 -12.81 17.08 -9.32
N SER A 124 -11.62 17.65 -9.57
CA SER A 124 -11.42 19.03 -10.04
C SER A 124 -11.74 19.22 -11.54
N GLY A 125 -11.79 18.13 -12.32
CA GLY A 125 -11.95 18.20 -13.77
C GLY A 125 -10.64 18.38 -14.55
N ALA A 126 -9.47 18.36 -13.88
CA ALA A 126 -8.15 18.42 -14.53
C ALA A 126 -7.86 17.21 -15.42
N ALA A 127 -8.52 16.07 -15.13
CA ALA A 127 -8.51 14.89 -15.98
C ALA A 127 -9.95 14.45 -16.31
N THR A 128 -10.16 13.89 -17.49
CA THR A 128 -11.46 13.37 -17.91
C THR A 128 -11.61 11.91 -17.52
N VAL A 129 -12.85 11.46 -17.22
CA VAL A 129 -13.14 10.05 -16.93
C VAL A 129 -12.76 9.14 -18.10
N LYS A 130 -13.05 9.57 -19.35
CA LYS A 130 -12.66 8.81 -20.54
C LYS A 130 -11.15 8.61 -20.64
N GLY A 131 -10.38 9.67 -20.42
CA GLY A 131 -8.92 9.59 -20.40
C GLY A 131 -8.41 8.70 -19.26
N ALA A 132 -9.01 8.80 -18.06
CA ALA A 132 -8.65 7.95 -16.94
C ALA A 132 -8.95 6.47 -17.19
N LEU A 133 -10.06 6.14 -17.88
CA LEU A 133 -10.36 4.76 -18.31
C LEU A 133 -9.33 4.22 -19.30
N VAL A 134 -8.92 5.02 -20.28
CA VAL A 134 -7.85 4.63 -21.22
C VAL A 134 -6.53 4.42 -20.45
N PHE A 135 -6.19 5.33 -19.56
CA PHE A 135 -4.97 5.23 -18.75
C PHE A 135 -4.99 3.99 -17.82
N LEU A 136 -6.14 3.71 -17.19
CA LEU A 136 -6.35 2.48 -16.42
C LEU A 136 -6.17 1.23 -17.30
N SER A 137 -6.77 1.22 -18.50
CA SER A 137 -6.66 0.08 -19.43
C SER A 137 -5.21 -0.22 -19.81
N ILE A 138 -4.39 0.81 -20.01
CA ILE A 138 -2.95 0.64 -20.24
C ILE A 138 -2.28 -0.06 -19.04
N HIS A 139 -2.56 0.38 -17.79
CA HIS A 139 -2.01 -0.28 -16.59
C HIS A 139 -2.46 -1.74 -16.50
N LEU A 140 -3.74 -2.02 -16.77
CA LEU A 140 -4.28 -3.39 -16.71
C LEU A 140 -3.64 -4.30 -17.77
N VAL A 141 -3.42 -3.80 -19.00
CA VAL A 141 -2.73 -4.56 -20.05
C VAL A 141 -1.31 -4.93 -19.60
N PHE A 142 -0.55 -3.97 -19.06
CA PHE A 142 0.80 -4.25 -18.55
C PHE A 142 0.78 -5.23 -17.37
N LEU A 143 -0.16 -5.08 -16.42
CA LEU A 143 -0.30 -5.99 -15.29
C LEU A 143 -0.62 -7.42 -15.73
N VAL A 144 -1.55 -7.59 -16.69
CA VAL A 144 -1.89 -8.91 -17.23
C VAL A 144 -0.72 -9.50 -18.01
N ALA A 145 -0.03 -8.72 -18.82
CA ALA A 145 1.17 -9.16 -19.54
C ALA A 145 2.29 -9.63 -18.57
N MET A 146 2.42 -8.96 -17.42
CA MET A 146 3.35 -9.40 -16.38
C MET A 146 2.94 -10.74 -15.73
N LEU A 147 1.70 -11.19 -15.82
CA LEU A 147 1.29 -12.51 -15.32
C LEU A 147 1.61 -13.65 -16.29
N GLU A 148 1.82 -13.36 -17.59
CA GLU A 148 2.01 -14.39 -18.63
C GLU A 148 3.19 -15.37 -18.35
N PRO A 149 4.35 -14.94 -17.82
CA PRO A 149 5.42 -15.88 -17.52
C PRO A 149 5.15 -16.79 -16.31
N LEU A 150 4.11 -16.49 -15.50
CA LEU A 150 3.81 -17.21 -14.27
C LEU A 150 3.07 -18.53 -14.55
N ASN A 151 3.14 -19.47 -13.62
CA ASN A 151 2.34 -20.70 -13.68
C ASN A 151 0.83 -20.40 -13.56
N THR A 152 -0.01 -21.38 -13.95
CA THR A 152 -1.48 -21.20 -14.04
C THR A 152 -2.12 -20.80 -12.71
N PHE A 153 -1.65 -21.38 -11.59
CA PHE A 153 -2.19 -21.04 -10.27
C PHE A 153 -1.84 -19.62 -9.86
N ALA A 154 -0.58 -19.20 -10.01
CA ALA A 154 -0.15 -17.83 -9.74
C ALA A 154 -0.87 -16.82 -10.64
N ARG A 155 -1.09 -17.14 -11.93
CA ARG A 155 -1.90 -16.29 -12.82
C ARG A 155 -3.32 -16.11 -12.30
N ALA A 156 -3.97 -17.16 -11.83
CA ALA A 156 -5.32 -17.05 -11.25
C ALA A 156 -5.33 -16.13 -10.01
N VAL A 157 -4.37 -16.30 -9.10
CA VAL A 157 -4.20 -15.41 -7.93
C VAL A 157 -3.94 -13.96 -8.36
N GLY A 158 -3.08 -13.76 -9.36
CA GLY A 158 -2.78 -12.44 -9.91
C GLY A 158 -3.99 -11.76 -10.55
N LEU A 159 -4.81 -12.48 -11.31
CA LEU A 159 -6.05 -11.94 -11.88
C LEU A 159 -7.06 -11.53 -10.78
N ILE A 160 -7.17 -12.31 -9.70
CA ILE A 160 -7.99 -11.93 -8.54
C ILE A 160 -7.45 -10.65 -7.90
N ALA A 161 -6.13 -10.54 -7.73
CA ALA A 161 -5.46 -9.38 -7.15
C ALA A 161 -5.60 -8.12 -8.02
N ILE A 162 -5.65 -8.24 -9.34
CA ILE A 162 -5.78 -7.12 -10.28
C ILE A 162 -7.23 -6.65 -10.38
N PHE A 163 -8.19 -7.57 -10.52
CA PHE A 163 -9.57 -7.22 -10.91
C PHE A 163 -10.57 -7.30 -9.76
N ILE A 164 -10.54 -8.36 -8.97
CA ILE A 164 -11.60 -8.63 -7.98
C ILE A 164 -11.38 -7.81 -6.72
N LEU A 165 -10.20 -7.89 -6.14
CA LEU A 165 -9.93 -7.27 -4.85
C LEU A 165 -9.98 -5.73 -4.91
N PRO A 166 -9.26 -5.04 -5.81
CA PRO A 166 -9.35 -3.60 -5.93
C PRO A 166 -10.66 -3.14 -6.57
N GLY A 167 -11.26 -3.97 -7.47
CA GLY A 167 -12.52 -3.64 -8.14
C GLY A 167 -13.68 -3.49 -7.19
N LEU A 168 -13.78 -4.35 -6.17
CA LEU A 168 -14.87 -4.35 -5.19
C LEU A 168 -14.58 -3.46 -3.95
N TYR A 169 -13.31 -3.11 -3.70
CA TYR A 169 -12.94 -2.34 -2.52
C TYR A 169 -13.73 -1.04 -2.30
N PRO A 170 -13.99 -0.19 -3.32
CA PRO A 170 -14.75 1.05 -3.12
C PRO A 170 -16.19 0.81 -2.63
N LEU A 171 -16.77 -0.35 -2.96
CA LEU A 171 -18.12 -0.72 -2.53
C LEU A 171 -18.15 -1.11 -1.05
N MET A 172 -17.05 -1.64 -0.51
CA MET A 172 -16.98 -2.14 0.87
C MET A 172 -17.30 -1.05 1.88
N LYS A 173 -16.87 0.20 1.66
CA LYS A 173 -17.16 1.35 2.52
C LYS A 173 -18.66 1.67 2.64
N ARG A 174 -19.46 1.22 1.69
CA ARG A 174 -20.92 1.42 1.65
C ARG A 174 -21.68 0.25 2.27
N ILE A 175 -21.10 -0.96 2.18
CA ILE A 175 -21.78 -2.21 2.54
C ILE A 175 -21.44 -2.62 3.98
N THR A 176 -20.17 -2.52 4.39
CA THR A 176 -19.69 -3.10 5.65
C THR A 176 -18.86 -2.12 6.47
N TYR A 177 -18.82 -2.30 7.80
CA TYR A 177 -17.88 -1.61 8.69
C TYR A 177 -16.46 -2.19 8.65
N TRP A 178 -16.20 -3.22 7.82
CA TRP A 178 -14.93 -3.90 7.66
C TRP A 178 -14.26 -3.67 6.28
N PRO A 179 -14.28 -2.45 5.70
CA PRO A 179 -13.57 -2.21 4.43
C PRO A 179 -12.06 -2.45 4.56
N GLN A 180 -11.48 -2.26 5.78
CA GLN A 180 -10.08 -2.55 6.08
C GLN A 180 -9.73 -4.03 5.95
N ALA A 181 -10.66 -4.92 6.28
CA ALA A 181 -10.46 -6.35 6.11
C ALA A 181 -10.39 -6.74 4.63
N TRP A 182 -11.25 -6.15 3.79
CA TRP A 182 -11.17 -6.33 2.34
C TRP A 182 -9.90 -5.72 1.75
N LEU A 183 -9.55 -4.51 2.19
CA LEU A 183 -8.29 -3.87 1.80
C LEU A 183 -7.09 -4.73 2.17
N GLY A 184 -7.12 -5.38 3.34
CA GLY A 184 -6.10 -6.31 3.78
C GLY A 184 -5.86 -7.46 2.81
N LEU A 185 -6.91 -8.01 2.19
CA LEU A 185 -6.77 -9.00 1.14
C LEU A 185 -6.10 -8.41 -0.11
N ALA A 186 -6.53 -7.22 -0.53
CA ALA A 186 -6.02 -6.56 -1.73
C ALA A 186 -4.55 -6.12 -1.58
N MET A 187 -4.22 -5.47 -0.47
CA MET A 187 -2.88 -4.95 -0.22
C MET A 187 -1.83 -6.04 0.01
N ASN A 188 -2.25 -7.21 0.47
CA ASN A 188 -1.34 -8.30 0.81
C ASN A 188 -1.42 -9.50 -0.16
N ALA A 189 -2.18 -9.38 -1.25
CA ALA A 189 -2.25 -10.41 -2.30
C ALA A 189 -0.87 -10.75 -2.91
N GLY A 190 0.12 -9.87 -2.71
CA GLY A 190 1.51 -10.12 -3.05
C GLY A 190 2.11 -11.35 -2.34
N VAL A 191 1.65 -11.68 -1.14
CA VAL A 191 2.14 -12.86 -0.40
C VAL A 191 1.81 -14.15 -1.16
N PRO A 192 0.54 -14.54 -1.36
CA PRO A 192 0.21 -15.77 -2.07
C PRO A 192 0.62 -15.74 -3.55
N LEU A 193 0.57 -14.57 -4.20
CA LEU A 193 0.98 -14.46 -5.60
C LEU A 193 2.45 -14.77 -5.79
N THR A 194 3.33 -14.18 -4.99
CA THR A 194 4.78 -14.36 -5.11
C THR A 194 5.19 -15.78 -4.74
N TRP A 195 4.66 -16.32 -3.65
CA TRP A 195 4.93 -17.70 -3.25
C TRP A 195 4.49 -18.68 -4.33
N ALA A 196 3.25 -18.57 -4.79
CA ALA A 196 2.70 -19.42 -5.84
C ALA A 196 3.48 -19.32 -7.16
N SER A 197 4.01 -18.14 -7.50
CA SER A 197 4.79 -17.96 -8.73
C SER A 197 6.09 -18.79 -8.74
N LEU A 198 6.68 -19.01 -7.57
CA LEU A 198 7.95 -19.72 -7.40
C LEU A 198 7.75 -21.23 -7.12
N THR A 199 6.67 -21.58 -6.43
CA THR A 199 6.46 -22.97 -5.93
C THR A 199 5.32 -23.69 -6.64
N GLY A 200 4.51 -23.00 -7.42
CA GLY A 200 3.35 -23.57 -8.13
C GLY A 200 2.07 -23.70 -7.30
N GLN A 201 2.13 -23.46 -6.00
CA GLN A 201 1.00 -23.61 -5.06
C GLN A 201 1.16 -22.72 -3.84
N CYS A 202 0.09 -22.54 -3.05
CA CYS A 202 0.20 -21.99 -1.71
C CYS A 202 0.60 -23.09 -0.71
N SER A 203 1.27 -22.71 0.36
CA SER A 203 1.68 -23.58 1.46
C SER A 203 1.14 -23.09 2.80
N SER A 204 1.14 -23.95 3.83
CA SER A 204 0.68 -23.54 5.16
C SER A 204 1.47 -22.35 5.72
N PRO A 205 2.82 -22.31 5.65
CA PRO A 205 3.59 -21.15 6.10
C PRO A 205 3.20 -19.84 5.39
N ASP A 206 3.00 -19.91 4.06
CA ASP A 206 2.60 -18.79 3.24
C ASP A 206 1.22 -18.24 3.62
N LEU A 207 0.23 -19.14 3.78
CA LEU A 207 -1.12 -18.74 4.19
C LEU A 207 -1.16 -18.15 5.61
N VAL A 208 -0.36 -18.71 6.54
CA VAL A 208 -0.23 -18.16 7.89
C VAL A 208 0.46 -16.79 7.85
N PHE A 209 1.50 -16.61 7.04
CA PHE A 209 2.15 -15.32 6.84
C PHE A 209 1.19 -14.29 6.22
N PHE A 210 0.40 -14.71 5.24
CA PHE A 210 -0.66 -13.88 4.64
C PHE A 210 -1.70 -13.42 5.67
N ALA A 211 -2.14 -14.30 6.57
CA ALA A 211 -3.05 -13.93 7.66
C ALA A 211 -2.43 -12.88 8.59
N GLY A 212 -1.12 -12.98 8.88
CA GLY A 212 -0.38 -11.97 9.63
C GLY A 212 -0.32 -10.62 8.92
N THR A 213 -0.04 -10.60 7.61
CA THR A 213 -0.02 -9.36 6.83
C THR A 213 -1.41 -8.75 6.69
N TRP A 214 -2.46 -9.58 6.60
CA TRP A 214 -3.84 -9.13 6.62
C TRP A 214 -4.20 -8.42 7.94
N ALA A 215 -3.82 -9.00 9.08
CA ALA A 215 -4.02 -8.40 10.40
C ALA A 215 -3.23 -7.08 10.55
N TRP A 216 -2.00 -7.02 10.01
CA TRP A 216 -1.21 -5.80 9.93
C TRP A 216 -1.92 -4.70 9.12
N CYS A 217 -2.57 -5.05 8.01
CA CYS A 217 -3.33 -4.08 7.23
C CYS A 217 -4.49 -3.47 8.05
N ILE A 218 -5.22 -4.29 8.80
CA ILE A 218 -6.27 -3.78 9.71
C ILE A 218 -5.67 -2.84 10.76
N TRP A 219 -4.49 -3.15 11.31
CA TRP A 219 -3.80 -2.28 12.25
C TRP A 219 -3.54 -0.89 11.66
N TYR A 220 -2.79 -0.81 10.57
CA TYR A 220 -2.36 0.49 10.07
C TYR A 220 -3.49 1.28 9.40
N ASP A 221 -4.41 0.58 8.71
CA ASP A 221 -5.47 1.27 7.98
C ASP A 221 -6.62 1.71 8.91
N THR A 222 -6.82 1.04 10.04
CA THR A 222 -7.72 1.55 11.09
C THR A 222 -7.17 2.85 11.71
N ILE A 223 -5.85 2.92 11.99
CA ILE A 223 -5.19 4.16 12.43
C ILE A 223 -5.35 5.26 11.37
N TYR A 224 -5.16 4.90 10.10
CA TYR A 224 -5.37 5.83 9.00
C TYR A 224 -6.82 6.35 8.95
N ALA A 225 -7.80 5.46 9.06
CA ALA A 225 -9.21 5.81 9.02
C ALA A 225 -9.65 6.72 10.19
N CYS A 226 -8.96 6.71 11.32
CA CYS A 226 -9.24 7.63 12.42
C CYS A 226 -9.05 9.11 12.04
N GLN A 227 -8.30 9.43 10.99
CA GLN A 227 -8.15 10.79 10.50
C GLN A 227 -9.47 11.41 10.03
N ASP A 228 -10.26 10.59 9.34
CA ASP A 228 -11.49 11.02 8.68
C ASP A 228 -12.75 10.59 9.48
N LYS A 229 -12.59 10.04 10.70
CA LYS A 229 -13.68 9.41 11.47
C LYS A 229 -14.91 10.30 11.66
N LYS A 230 -14.71 11.61 11.91
CA LYS A 230 -15.82 12.56 12.11
C LYS A 230 -16.59 12.81 10.80
N ASP A 231 -15.85 12.95 9.70
CA ASP A 231 -16.42 13.18 8.38
C ASP A 231 -17.10 11.90 7.87
N ASP A 232 -16.51 10.73 8.11
CA ASP A 232 -17.06 9.41 7.77
C ASP A 232 -18.45 9.21 8.42
N VAL A 233 -18.58 9.50 9.73
CA VAL A 233 -19.86 9.40 10.44
C VAL A 233 -20.91 10.31 9.82
N SER A 234 -20.55 11.58 9.51
CA SER A 234 -21.48 12.55 8.94
C SER A 234 -21.90 12.19 7.51
N ALA A 235 -21.02 11.56 6.75
CA ALA A 235 -21.26 11.13 5.37
C ALA A 235 -21.88 9.71 5.27
N GLY A 236 -22.10 9.00 6.39
CA GLY A 236 -22.60 7.63 6.40
C GLY A 236 -21.62 6.60 5.86
N ILE A 237 -20.33 6.92 5.82
CA ILE A 237 -19.26 6.04 5.39
C ILE A 237 -18.90 5.08 6.54
N LYS A 238 -18.78 3.80 6.21
CA LYS A 238 -18.47 2.75 7.18
C LYS A 238 -16.97 2.47 7.20
N SER A 239 -16.40 2.34 8.42
CA SER A 239 -14.99 1.96 8.62
C SER A 239 -14.80 1.27 9.97
N THR A 240 -13.67 0.56 10.13
CA THR A 240 -13.29 -0.02 11.43
C THR A 240 -13.03 1.06 12.48
N ALA A 241 -12.58 2.25 12.09
CA ALA A 241 -12.41 3.37 13.01
C ALA A 241 -13.75 3.84 13.60
N VAL A 242 -14.82 3.82 12.82
CA VAL A 242 -16.19 4.11 13.28
C VAL A 242 -16.71 2.95 14.14
N LEU A 243 -16.50 1.70 13.71
CA LEU A 243 -17.00 0.51 14.41
C LEU A 243 -16.35 0.33 15.79
N PHE A 244 -15.03 0.52 15.89
CA PHE A 244 -14.28 0.26 17.11
C PHE A 244 -14.38 1.40 18.13
N ASP A 245 -14.62 2.59 17.65
CA ASP A 245 -14.84 3.81 18.43
C ASP A 245 -13.82 3.98 19.59
N GLN A 246 -14.30 4.05 20.83
CA GLN A 246 -13.48 4.16 22.03
C GLN A 246 -12.60 2.92 22.30
N TYR A 247 -12.95 1.77 21.75
CA TYR A 247 -12.20 0.51 21.90
C TYR A 247 -11.10 0.32 20.86
N THR A 248 -10.90 1.28 19.96
CA THR A 248 -9.94 1.15 18.84
C THR A 248 -8.57 0.68 19.31
N LYS A 249 -7.97 1.29 20.34
CA LYS A 249 -6.63 0.88 20.82
C LYS A 249 -6.60 -0.57 21.35
N ALA A 250 -7.63 -1.00 22.08
CA ALA A 250 -7.70 -2.36 22.62
C ALA A 250 -7.84 -3.40 21.49
N ILE A 251 -8.66 -3.10 20.47
CA ILE A 251 -8.84 -3.98 19.32
C ILE A 251 -7.58 -4.00 18.45
N LEU A 252 -6.88 -2.88 18.31
CA LEU A 252 -5.58 -2.86 17.63
C LEU A 252 -4.56 -3.76 18.34
N VAL A 253 -4.51 -3.79 19.69
CA VAL A 253 -3.65 -4.74 20.41
C VAL A 253 -3.95 -6.19 20.01
N PHE A 254 -5.22 -6.57 19.90
CA PHE A 254 -5.61 -7.90 19.43
C PHE A 254 -5.05 -8.18 18.02
N PHE A 255 -5.22 -7.25 17.07
CA PHE A 255 -4.67 -7.42 15.72
C PHE A 255 -3.14 -7.41 15.70
N GLY A 256 -2.48 -6.67 16.59
CA GLY A 256 -1.04 -6.72 16.78
C GLY A 256 -0.55 -8.10 17.26
N ILE A 257 -1.24 -8.67 18.25
CA ILE A 257 -0.95 -10.04 18.73
C ILE A 257 -1.16 -11.05 17.61
N LEU A 258 -2.26 -10.94 16.86
CA LEU A 258 -2.55 -11.82 15.72
C LEU A 258 -1.46 -11.70 14.64
N THR A 259 -1.04 -10.48 14.30
CA THR A 259 0.04 -10.20 13.33
C THR A 259 1.31 -10.96 13.70
N PHE A 260 1.84 -10.74 14.91
CA PHE A 260 3.10 -11.35 15.32
C PHE A 260 2.98 -12.81 15.68
N GLY A 261 1.80 -13.27 16.14
CA GLY A 261 1.50 -14.70 16.31
C GLY A 261 1.60 -15.45 14.97
N CYS A 262 0.95 -14.91 13.92
CA CYS A 262 1.02 -15.48 12.57
C CYS A 262 2.45 -15.40 11.99
N PHE A 263 3.14 -14.27 12.12
CA PHE A 263 4.51 -14.14 11.62
C PHE A 263 5.46 -15.10 12.33
N SER A 264 5.35 -15.25 13.66
CA SER A 264 6.17 -16.21 14.42
C SER A 264 5.87 -17.65 14.02
N ALA A 265 4.60 -18.00 13.85
CA ALA A 265 4.19 -19.32 13.40
C ALA A 265 4.68 -19.63 11.97
N ALA A 266 4.56 -18.66 11.05
CA ALA A 266 5.08 -18.79 9.69
C ALA A 266 6.61 -19.01 9.68
N GLY A 267 7.34 -18.23 10.50
CA GLY A 267 8.78 -18.40 10.68
C GLY A 267 9.14 -19.79 11.19
N TYR A 268 8.43 -20.28 12.20
CA TYR A 268 8.63 -21.64 12.74
C TYR A 268 8.39 -22.72 11.67
N LEU A 269 7.30 -22.61 10.93
CA LEU A 269 6.95 -23.55 9.86
C LEU A 269 7.95 -23.53 8.69
N ASN A 270 8.61 -22.39 8.45
CA ASN A 270 9.66 -22.23 7.44
C ASN A 270 11.07 -22.57 7.96
N GLY A 271 11.24 -22.91 9.25
CA GLY A 271 12.54 -23.21 9.84
C GLY A 271 13.42 -21.97 9.99
N ALA A 272 12.82 -20.79 10.19
CA ALA A 272 13.55 -19.54 10.35
C ALA A 272 14.48 -19.55 11.57
N SER A 273 15.63 -18.90 11.46
CA SER A 273 16.66 -18.86 12.49
C SER A 273 16.58 -17.59 13.36
N TYR A 274 17.56 -17.37 14.23
CA TYR A 274 17.57 -16.25 15.18
C TYR A 274 17.41 -14.86 14.58
N PRO A 275 18.02 -14.47 13.44
CA PRO A 275 17.85 -13.14 12.85
C PRO A 275 16.40 -12.79 12.56
N TYR A 276 15.62 -13.76 12.08
CA TYR A 276 14.20 -13.56 11.85
C TYR A 276 13.47 -13.16 13.14
N TYR A 277 13.67 -13.89 14.22
CA TYR A 277 12.97 -13.62 15.48
C TYR A 277 13.44 -12.33 16.13
N PHE A 278 14.74 -12.03 16.09
CA PHE A 278 15.28 -10.82 16.71
C PHE A 278 14.94 -9.56 15.93
N VAL A 279 15.14 -9.55 14.62
CA VAL A 279 14.97 -8.34 13.83
C VAL A 279 13.51 -8.21 13.39
N THR A 280 12.94 -9.24 12.75
CA THR A 280 11.58 -9.17 12.21
C THR A 280 10.55 -9.17 13.33
N ILE A 281 10.57 -10.15 14.25
CA ILE A 281 9.51 -10.29 15.25
C ILE A 281 9.69 -9.27 16.37
N LEU A 282 10.84 -9.28 17.07
CA LEU A 282 11.05 -8.38 18.21
C LEU A 282 11.13 -6.90 17.76
N GLY A 283 11.81 -6.62 16.66
CA GLY A 283 11.86 -5.28 16.09
C GLY A 283 10.49 -4.78 15.68
N GLY A 284 9.69 -5.64 15.03
CA GLY A 284 8.31 -5.31 14.64
C GLY A 284 7.40 -5.08 15.83
N ILE A 285 7.45 -5.93 16.88
CA ILE A 285 6.69 -5.73 18.12
C ILE A 285 7.06 -4.39 18.76
N THR A 286 8.36 -4.09 18.83
CA THR A 286 8.85 -2.82 19.39
C THR A 286 8.28 -1.63 18.62
N HIS A 287 8.24 -1.71 17.30
CA HIS A 287 7.63 -0.68 16.44
C HIS A 287 6.12 -0.52 16.71
N PHE A 288 5.36 -1.61 16.85
CA PHE A 288 3.93 -1.54 17.17
C PHE A 288 3.67 -0.95 18.56
N VAL A 289 4.46 -1.31 19.56
CA VAL A 289 4.38 -0.72 20.90
C VAL A 289 4.66 0.78 20.84
N TRP A 290 5.67 1.20 20.07
CA TRP A 290 5.97 2.61 19.84
C TRP A 290 4.79 3.33 19.15
N GLN A 291 4.20 2.77 18.11
CA GLN A 291 3.02 3.33 17.45
C GLN A 291 1.85 3.49 18.42
N LEU A 292 1.51 2.44 19.16
CA LEU A 292 0.35 2.41 20.07
C LEU A 292 0.48 3.43 21.19
N ARG A 293 1.71 3.60 21.73
CA ARG A 293 2.00 4.59 22.78
C ARG A 293 1.99 6.02 22.24
N GLY A 294 2.49 6.22 21.04
CA GLY A 294 2.64 7.54 20.42
C GLY A 294 1.42 8.05 19.67
N VAL A 295 0.45 7.17 19.32
CA VAL A 295 -0.70 7.59 18.54
C VAL A 295 -1.74 8.33 19.39
N ASN A 296 -2.12 9.52 18.91
CA ASN A 296 -3.35 10.20 19.30
C ASN A 296 -4.37 10.02 18.17
N LEU A 297 -5.38 9.18 18.39
CA LEU A 297 -6.39 8.82 17.37
C LEU A 297 -7.36 9.97 17.02
N ASP A 298 -7.43 11.00 17.87
CA ASP A 298 -8.25 12.19 17.62
C ASP A 298 -7.48 13.29 16.85
N ASN A 299 -6.19 13.05 16.59
CA ASN A 299 -5.34 13.99 15.86
C ASN A 299 -4.95 13.41 14.48
N PRO A 300 -5.48 13.97 13.37
CA PRO A 300 -5.19 13.48 12.02
C PRO A 300 -3.70 13.42 11.67
N LYS A 301 -2.89 14.40 12.11
CA LYS A 301 -1.44 14.40 11.87
C LYS A 301 -0.73 13.26 12.61
N SER A 302 -1.16 12.96 13.84
CA SER A 302 -0.65 11.82 14.61
C SER A 302 -0.99 10.50 13.92
N CYS A 303 -2.23 10.32 13.47
CA CYS A 303 -2.66 9.13 12.73
C CYS A 303 -1.86 8.97 11.44
N TRP A 304 -1.68 10.05 10.67
CA TRP A 304 -0.87 10.03 9.46
C TRP A 304 0.58 9.61 9.73
N LYS A 305 1.23 10.18 10.75
CA LYS A 305 2.61 9.83 11.13
C LYS A 305 2.74 8.34 11.43
N MET A 306 1.82 7.78 12.20
CA MET A 306 1.85 6.35 12.56
C MET A 306 1.51 5.46 11.36
N PHE A 307 0.56 5.83 10.52
CA PHE A 307 0.29 5.15 9.26
C PHE A 307 1.53 5.12 8.36
N ALA A 308 2.14 6.28 8.10
CA ALA A 308 3.31 6.40 7.23
C ALA A 308 4.50 5.57 7.73
N SER A 309 4.68 5.45 9.05
CA SER A 309 5.78 4.66 9.62
C SER A 309 5.70 3.17 9.29
N ASN A 310 4.51 2.64 8.91
CA ASN A 310 4.40 1.27 8.42
C ASN A 310 5.08 1.08 7.05
N ALA A 311 5.02 2.11 6.19
CA ALA A 311 5.71 2.08 4.91
C ALA A 311 7.23 2.28 5.05
N TYR A 312 7.64 3.29 5.84
CA TYR A 312 9.02 3.79 5.85
C TYR A 312 9.90 3.22 6.98
N SER A 313 9.32 2.53 7.95
CA SER A 313 10.08 1.93 9.07
C SER A 313 9.76 0.46 9.25
N PHE A 314 8.50 0.14 9.53
CA PHE A 314 8.07 -1.24 9.78
C PHE A 314 8.41 -2.16 8.59
N GLY A 315 8.14 -1.71 7.36
CA GLY A 315 8.44 -2.50 6.17
C GLY A 315 9.91 -2.92 6.08
N TYR A 316 10.83 -2.01 6.38
CA TYR A 316 12.26 -2.30 6.39
C TYR A 316 12.69 -3.17 7.57
N ILE A 317 12.12 -2.96 8.76
CA ILE A 317 12.39 -3.81 9.93
C ILE A 317 12.03 -5.25 9.62
N MET A 318 10.83 -5.47 9.10
CA MET A 318 10.37 -6.80 8.70
C MET A 318 11.29 -7.43 7.65
N TRP A 319 11.57 -6.69 6.60
CA TRP A 319 12.42 -7.18 5.52
C TRP A 319 13.86 -7.42 5.95
N GLY A 320 14.39 -6.62 6.86
CA GLY A 320 15.77 -6.71 7.34
C GLY A 320 16.10 -8.08 7.92
N GLY A 321 15.27 -8.61 8.84
CA GLY A 321 15.48 -9.93 9.42
C GLY A 321 15.32 -11.06 8.40
N ILE A 322 14.29 -10.98 7.54
CA ILE A 322 14.05 -11.94 6.46
C ILE A 322 15.21 -11.92 5.44
N LEU A 323 15.75 -10.75 5.12
CA LEU A 323 16.87 -10.59 4.19
C LEU A 323 18.18 -11.16 4.74
N ILE A 324 18.44 -10.98 6.04
CA ILE A 324 19.61 -11.60 6.69
C ILE A 324 19.52 -13.12 6.57
N GLU A 325 18.36 -13.73 6.83
CA GLU A 325 18.13 -15.17 6.64
C GLU A 325 18.47 -15.62 5.22
N TYR A 326 17.96 -14.89 4.22
CA TYR A 326 18.24 -15.18 2.83
C TYR A 326 19.75 -15.10 2.51
N LEU A 327 20.41 -14.03 2.92
CA LEU A 327 21.84 -13.87 2.66
C LEU A 327 22.66 -14.97 3.35
N MET A 328 22.31 -15.36 4.58
CA MET A 328 22.93 -16.51 5.26
C MET A 328 22.72 -17.82 4.48
N SER A 329 21.54 -18.04 3.94
CA SER A 329 21.23 -19.28 3.19
C SER A 329 21.99 -19.42 1.88
N VAL A 330 22.46 -18.30 1.30
CA VAL A 330 23.16 -18.26 0.01
C VAL A 330 24.68 -18.20 0.20
N PHE A 331 25.19 -17.58 1.25
CA PHE A 331 26.60 -17.31 1.42
C PHE A 331 27.27 -18.08 2.58
N LEU A 332 26.50 -18.71 3.46
CA LEU A 332 26.97 -19.55 4.58
C LEU A 332 26.52 -21.01 4.43
#